data_c449f29fdf1cd164b2faea8d13a7e1e6
#
_entry.id   c449f29fdf1cd164b2faea8d13a7e1e6
#
_cell.length_a   1.000
_cell.length_b   1.000
_cell.length_c   1.000
_cell.angle_alpha   90.00
_cell.angle_beta   90.00
_cell.angle_gamma   90.00
#
_symmetry.space_group_name_H-M   'P 1'
#
loop_
_entity.id
_entity.type
_entity.pdbx_description
1 polymer ?
#
loop_
_entity_poly.entity_id
_entity_poly.type
_entity_poly.pdbx_seq_one_letter_code
_entity_poly.pdbx_strand_id
1 'polypeptide(L)'
;VTSLVIIDDHEALREGLATLLDQSGLEVLGTCGNAAAAMDLVSVTSPQVAIVDVRLPDESGIELAGQLLERDPNLGVILYTGDTEAELLYEGLDSGARGYALKAGSIAELTGAIETIASGGSYVDPRLDRVLLSPRATERMPQLSPREREIMALMAEGMTGEAVAVKLGLSVETIRTHVRNAVRKLRARNRVNAIAIALERGEIALGDQEAS
;
A
#
# COMPACT_ATOMS: atom_id res chain seq x y z
N VAL A 1 -6.14 9.15 -24.78
CA VAL A 1 -6.41 7.78 -24.28
C VAL A 1 -5.67 7.63 -22.97
N THR A 2 -6.34 7.16 -21.94
CA THR A 2 -5.70 6.94 -20.64
C THR A 2 -4.82 5.70 -20.71
N SER A 3 -3.54 5.86 -20.37
CA SER A 3 -2.56 4.77 -20.36
C SER A 3 -2.41 4.16 -18.97
N LEU A 4 -2.28 2.84 -18.89
CA LEU A 4 -2.18 2.14 -17.63
C LEU A 4 -1.28 0.90 -17.68
N VAL A 5 -0.88 0.42 -16.50
CA VAL A 5 -0.25 -0.88 -16.28
C VAL A 5 -1.05 -1.69 -15.27
N ILE A 6 -0.95 -3.04 -15.35
CA ILE A 6 -1.65 -3.96 -14.45
C ILE A 6 -0.62 -4.83 -13.73
N ILE A 7 -0.70 -4.86 -12.41
CA ILE A 7 0.20 -5.60 -11.52
C ILE A 7 -0.65 -6.54 -10.69
N ASP A 8 -0.64 -7.83 -11.03
CA ASP A 8 -1.45 -8.88 -10.38
C ASP A 8 -0.75 -10.23 -10.59
N ASP A 9 -0.61 -11.03 -9.57
CA ASP A 9 0.07 -12.33 -9.64
C ASP A 9 -0.77 -13.42 -10.33
N HIS A 10 -2.09 -13.21 -10.44
CA HIS A 10 -3.01 -14.13 -11.12
C HIS A 10 -2.99 -13.90 -12.65
N GLU A 11 -2.18 -14.66 -13.38
CA GLU A 11 -1.96 -14.50 -14.83
C GLU A 11 -3.27 -14.43 -15.64
N ALA A 12 -4.18 -15.38 -15.42
CA ALA A 12 -5.44 -15.43 -16.17
C ALA A 12 -6.33 -14.19 -15.92
N LEU A 13 -6.38 -13.70 -14.68
CA LEU A 13 -7.09 -12.47 -14.35
C LEU A 13 -6.43 -11.26 -15.02
N ARG A 14 -5.12 -11.17 -14.92
CA ARG A 14 -4.31 -10.07 -15.48
C ARG A 14 -4.46 -9.95 -16.98
N GLU A 15 -4.37 -11.06 -17.73
CA GLU A 15 -4.54 -11.08 -19.20
C GLU A 15 -5.98 -10.78 -19.61
N GLY A 16 -6.96 -11.36 -18.90
CA GLY A 16 -8.37 -11.08 -19.14
C GLY A 16 -8.71 -9.61 -18.90
N LEU A 17 -8.20 -9.06 -17.80
CA LEU A 17 -8.40 -7.66 -17.45
C LEU A 17 -7.77 -6.71 -18.48
N ALA A 18 -6.54 -7.00 -18.93
CA ALA A 18 -5.86 -6.22 -19.96
C ALA A 18 -6.69 -6.17 -21.25
N THR A 19 -7.16 -7.33 -21.71
CA THR A 19 -7.99 -7.44 -22.92
C THR A 19 -9.29 -6.61 -22.80
N LEU A 20 -9.97 -6.70 -21.66
CA LEU A 20 -11.24 -5.99 -21.45
C LEU A 20 -11.07 -4.48 -21.32
N LEU A 21 -9.99 -4.02 -20.71
CA LEU A 21 -9.68 -2.60 -20.58
C LEU A 21 -9.27 -1.98 -21.92
N ASP A 22 -8.47 -2.69 -22.74
CA ASP A 22 -8.16 -2.26 -24.11
C ASP A 22 -9.42 -2.14 -24.96
N GLN A 23 -10.35 -3.12 -24.88
CA GLN A 23 -11.64 -3.07 -25.57
C GLN A 23 -12.52 -1.92 -25.08
N SER A 24 -12.30 -1.43 -23.86
CA SER A 24 -13.01 -0.28 -23.31
C SER A 24 -12.41 1.07 -23.69
N GLY A 25 -11.39 1.08 -24.57
CA GLY A 25 -10.76 2.30 -25.10
C GLY A 25 -9.64 2.87 -24.22
N LEU A 26 -9.14 2.09 -23.27
CA LEU A 26 -7.95 2.40 -22.49
C LEU A 26 -6.70 1.80 -23.15
N GLU A 27 -5.52 2.29 -22.82
CA GLU A 27 -4.25 1.79 -23.38
C GLU A 27 -3.47 1.03 -22.31
N VAL A 28 -3.43 -0.30 -22.38
CA VAL A 28 -2.64 -1.13 -21.46
C VAL A 28 -1.20 -1.22 -21.96
N LEU A 29 -0.28 -0.46 -21.33
CA LEU A 29 1.14 -0.39 -21.71
C LEU A 29 1.92 -1.63 -21.34
N GLY A 30 1.41 -2.43 -20.40
CA GLY A 30 2.03 -3.68 -19.98
C GLY A 30 1.43 -4.25 -18.71
N THR A 31 1.83 -5.48 -18.42
CA THR A 31 1.38 -6.21 -17.23
C THR A 31 2.54 -6.96 -16.57
N CYS A 32 2.49 -7.15 -15.25
CA CYS A 32 3.45 -7.98 -14.53
C CYS A 32 2.82 -8.62 -13.29
N GLY A 33 3.50 -9.63 -12.72
CA GLY A 33 2.97 -10.43 -11.62
C GLY A 33 3.65 -10.23 -10.26
N ASN A 34 4.55 -9.26 -10.12
CA ASN A 34 5.28 -9.02 -8.87
C ASN A 34 5.78 -7.59 -8.76
N ALA A 35 6.14 -7.17 -7.55
CA ALA A 35 6.55 -5.80 -7.26
C ALA A 35 7.87 -5.41 -7.94
N ALA A 36 8.85 -6.31 -7.98
CA ALA A 36 10.14 -6.01 -8.61
C ALA A 36 9.98 -5.67 -10.11
N ALA A 37 9.21 -6.49 -10.86
CA ALA A 37 8.92 -6.23 -12.26
C ALA A 37 8.05 -4.97 -12.47
N ALA A 38 7.18 -4.65 -11.51
CA ALA A 38 6.33 -3.47 -11.57
C ALA A 38 7.12 -2.17 -11.53
N MET A 39 8.16 -2.10 -10.70
CA MET A 39 9.03 -0.93 -10.59
C MET A 39 9.73 -0.62 -11.92
N ASP A 40 10.21 -1.66 -12.61
CA ASP A 40 10.84 -1.52 -13.92
C ASP A 40 9.82 -1.15 -15.00
N LEU A 41 8.66 -1.83 -15.01
CA LEU A 41 7.59 -1.60 -15.99
C LEU A 41 7.09 -0.15 -15.92
N VAL A 42 6.77 0.36 -14.74
CA VAL A 42 6.30 1.75 -14.55
C VAL A 42 7.38 2.75 -14.96
N SER A 43 8.64 2.48 -14.62
CA SER A 43 9.76 3.36 -14.99
C SER A 43 9.95 3.48 -16.50
N VAL A 44 9.77 2.38 -17.24
CA VAL A 44 9.97 2.34 -18.71
C VAL A 44 8.78 2.91 -19.46
N THR A 45 7.55 2.61 -18.98
CA THR A 45 6.32 2.96 -19.73
C THR A 45 5.72 4.30 -19.33
N SER A 46 6.02 4.81 -18.13
CA SER A 46 5.48 6.07 -17.57
C SER A 46 3.94 6.16 -17.72
N PRO A 47 3.17 5.20 -17.15
CA PRO A 47 1.73 5.15 -17.28
C PRO A 47 1.05 6.28 -16.51
N GLN A 48 -0.16 6.66 -16.88
CA GLN A 48 -0.97 7.58 -16.08
C GLN A 48 -1.57 6.89 -14.85
N VAL A 49 -1.87 5.58 -14.95
CA VAL A 49 -2.48 4.80 -13.86
C VAL A 49 -1.79 3.45 -13.70
N ALA A 50 -1.58 3.01 -12.48
CA ALA A 50 -1.17 1.66 -12.13
C ALA A 50 -2.29 0.98 -11.33
N ILE A 51 -2.78 -0.16 -11.82
CA ILE A 51 -3.66 -1.06 -11.08
C ILE A 51 -2.77 -2.06 -10.35
N VAL A 52 -2.85 -2.11 -9.04
CA VAL A 52 -1.96 -2.91 -8.20
C VAL A 52 -2.78 -3.85 -7.33
N ASP A 53 -2.58 -5.16 -7.49
CA ASP A 53 -3.12 -6.12 -6.53
C ASP A 53 -2.54 -5.86 -5.14
N VAL A 54 -3.39 -5.87 -4.14
CA VAL A 54 -2.98 -5.71 -2.74
C VAL A 54 -2.09 -6.87 -2.28
N ARG A 55 -2.29 -8.06 -2.83
CA ARG A 55 -1.53 -9.27 -2.49
C ARG A 55 -0.61 -9.68 -3.63
N LEU A 56 0.67 -9.36 -3.51
CA LEU A 56 1.70 -9.82 -4.43
C LEU A 56 2.62 -10.85 -3.75
N PRO A 57 3.30 -11.72 -4.51
CA PRO A 57 4.06 -12.84 -3.93
C PRO A 57 5.36 -12.40 -3.23
N ASP A 58 5.93 -11.29 -3.60
CA ASP A 58 7.24 -10.79 -3.15
C ASP A 58 7.13 -9.62 -2.16
N GLU A 59 6.05 -8.83 -2.24
CA GLU A 59 5.83 -7.66 -1.38
C GLU A 59 4.33 -7.34 -1.30
N SER A 60 3.91 -6.58 -0.29
CA SER A 60 2.55 -6.04 -0.26
C SER A 60 2.32 -5.02 -1.38
N GLY A 61 1.24 -5.16 -2.16
CA GLY A 61 0.88 -4.17 -3.17
C GLY A 61 0.63 -2.77 -2.59
N ILE A 62 0.31 -2.68 -1.30
CA ILE A 62 0.18 -1.40 -0.59
C ILE A 62 1.56 -0.75 -0.40
N GLU A 63 2.59 -1.54 -0.06
CA GLU A 63 3.97 -1.06 0.05
C GLU A 63 4.50 -0.65 -1.32
N LEU A 64 4.26 -1.47 -2.35
CA LEU A 64 4.58 -1.12 -3.74
C LEU A 64 3.92 0.21 -4.17
N ALA A 65 2.64 0.41 -3.85
CA ALA A 65 1.95 1.67 -4.15
C ALA A 65 2.66 2.87 -3.53
N GLY A 66 3.09 2.76 -2.28
CA GLY A 66 3.88 3.79 -1.61
C GLY A 66 5.22 4.07 -2.32
N GLN A 67 5.93 3.03 -2.72
CA GLN A 67 7.22 3.16 -3.44
C GLN A 67 7.06 3.80 -4.82
N LEU A 68 6.00 3.42 -5.56
CA LEU A 68 5.68 4.01 -6.86
C LEU A 68 5.39 5.50 -6.72
N LEU A 69 4.57 5.89 -5.73
CA LEU A 69 4.21 7.28 -5.46
C LEU A 69 5.36 8.13 -4.91
N GLU A 70 6.34 7.51 -4.24
CA GLU A 70 7.58 8.20 -3.87
C GLU A 70 8.44 8.57 -5.09
N ARG A 71 8.42 7.74 -6.14
CA ARG A 71 9.15 8.00 -7.39
C ARG A 71 8.41 8.97 -8.31
N ASP A 72 7.10 8.78 -8.44
CA ASP A 72 6.23 9.66 -9.23
C ASP A 72 4.95 10.00 -8.45
N PRO A 73 4.90 11.16 -7.79
CA PRO A 73 3.71 11.62 -7.06
C PRO A 73 2.48 11.90 -7.94
N ASN A 74 2.66 11.98 -9.26
CA ASN A 74 1.56 12.22 -10.19
C ASN A 74 0.91 10.93 -10.69
N LEU A 75 1.58 9.79 -10.54
CA LEU A 75 1.03 8.48 -10.91
C LEU A 75 -0.30 8.24 -10.18
N GLY A 76 -1.32 7.85 -10.93
CA GLY A 76 -2.57 7.37 -10.36
C GLY A 76 -2.40 5.92 -9.90
N VAL A 77 -2.55 5.62 -8.61
CA VAL A 77 -2.52 4.24 -8.13
C VAL A 77 -3.90 3.81 -7.70
N ILE A 78 -4.36 2.67 -8.23
CA ILE A 78 -5.59 1.96 -7.83
C ILE A 78 -5.17 0.64 -7.18
N LEU A 79 -5.47 0.47 -5.89
CA LEU A 79 -5.37 -0.80 -5.21
C LEU A 79 -6.57 -1.67 -5.60
N TYR A 80 -6.28 -2.85 -6.12
CA TYR A 80 -7.27 -3.77 -6.68
C TYR A 80 -7.28 -5.06 -5.88
N THR A 81 -8.37 -5.35 -5.16
CA THR A 81 -8.39 -6.45 -4.20
C THR A 81 -9.65 -7.29 -4.27
N GLY A 82 -9.52 -8.58 -3.95
CA GLY A 82 -10.65 -9.48 -3.69
C GLY A 82 -11.22 -9.36 -2.27
N ASP A 83 -10.49 -8.69 -1.38
CA ASP A 83 -10.82 -8.60 0.05
C ASP A 83 -11.54 -7.31 0.43
N THR A 84 -12.42 -7.43 1.42
CA THR A 84 -13.15 -6.32 2.03
C THR A 84 -12.66 -6.05 3.47
N GLU A 85 -11.45 -6.49 3.81
CA GLU A 85 -10.91 -6.28 5.15
C GLU A 85 -10.63 -4.80 5.42
N ALA A 86 -11.19 -4.29 6.51
CA ALA A 86 -11.05 -2.89 6.89
C ALA A 86 -9.59 -2.45 7.07
N GLU A 87 -8.76 -3.33 7.58
CA GLU A 87 -7.34 -3.04 7.83
C GLU A 87 -6.59 -2.75 6.54
N LEU A 88 -6.75 -3.58 5.52
CA LEU A 88 -6.14 -3.40 4.20
C LEU A 88 -6.63 -2.12 3.51
N LEU A 89 -7.92 -1.79 3.68
CA LEU A 89 -8.48 -0.54 3.14
C LEU A 89 -7.83 0.70 3.77
N TYR A 90 -7.68 0.72 5.11
CA TYR A 90 -7.03 1.85 5.79
C TYR A 90 -5.55 1.97 5.45
N GLU A 91 -4.84 0.84 5.42
CA GLU A 91 -3.43 0.83 5.00
C GLU A 91 -3.29 1.34 3.55
N GLY A 92 -4.21 0.94 2.66
CA GLY A 92 -4.25 1.38 1.28
C GLY A 92 -4.48 2.89 1.15
N LEU A 93 -5.43 3.46 1.91
CA LEU A 93 -5.68 4.90 1.94
C LEU A 93 -4.46 5.67 2.47
N ASP A 94 -3.76 5.10 3.48
CA ASP A 94 -2.55 5.70 4.06
C ASP A 94 -1.33 5.63 3.13
N SER A 95 -1.30 4.71 2.16
CA SER A 95 -0.19 4.59 1.20
C SER A 95 -0.08 5.78 0.25
N GLY A 96 -1.14 6.58 0.14
CA GLY A 96 -1.29 7.66 -0.83
C GLY A 96 -1.96 7.24 -2.13
N ALA A 97 -2.36 5.97 -2.29
CA ALA A 97 -3.17 5.52 -3.40
C ALA A 97 -4.50 6.30 -3.44
N ARG A 98 -4.89 6.75 -4.63
CA ARG A 98 -6.12 7.53 -4.82
C ARG A 98 -7.31 6.66 -5.22
N GLY A 99 -7.08 5.40 -5.58
CA GLY A 99 -8.09 4.43 -5.97
C GLY A 99 -8.11 3.19 -5.08
N TYR A 100 -9.30 2.72 -4.71
CA TYR A 100 -9.49 1.43 -4.09
C TYR A 100 -10.69 0.73 -4.75
N ALA A 101 -10.44 -0.36 -5.49
CA ALA A 101 -11.45 -1.07 -6.27
C ALA A 101 -11.47 -2.57 -5.91
N LEU A 102 -12.66 -3.16 -5.95
CA LEU A 102 -12.85 -4.59 -5.70
C LEU A 102 -12.78 -5.42 -6.98
N LYS A 103 -12.07 -6.56 -6.96
CA LYS A 103 -12.04 -7.54 -8.06
C LYS A 103 -13.42 -8.11 -8.41
N ALA A 104 -14.37 -8.03 -7.48
CA ALA A 104 -15.77 -8.40 -7.69
C ALA A 104 -16.60 -7.32 -8.42
N GLY A 105 -16.00 -6.17 -8.77
CA GLY A 105 -16.62 -5.10 -9.54
C GLY A 105 -16.77 -5.43 -11.03
N SER A 106 -17.64 -4.67 -11.71
CA SER A 106 -17.76 -4.74 -13.16
C SER A 106 -16.59 -4.02 -13.85
N ILE A 107 -16.31 -4.39 -15.11
CA ILE A 107 -15.31 -3.68 -15.92
C ILE A 107 -15.69 -2.21 -16.12
N ALA A 108 -16.98 -1.91 -16.27
CA ALA A 108 -17.45 -0.53 -16.41
C ALA A 108 -17.17 0.32 -15.15
N GLU A 109 -17.34 -0.24 -13.95
CA GLU A 109 -16.98 0.44 -12.69
C GLU A 109 -15.47 0.69 -12.62
N LEU A 110 -14.65 -0.31 -12.97
CA LEU A 110 -13.20 -0.17 -12.97
C LEU A 110 -12.73 0.84 -14.02
N THR A 111 -13.30 0.84 -15.22
CA THR A 111 -12.99 1.84 -16.26
C THR A 111 -13.30 3.25 -15.76
N GLY A 112 -14.47 3.48 -15.15
CA GLY A 112 -14.81 4.77 -14.54
C GLY A 112 -13.88 5.18 -13.40
N ALA A 113 -13.43 4.22 -12.59
CA ALA A 113 -12.42 4.46 -11.57
C ALA A 113 -11.08 4.91 -12.18
N ILE A 114 -10.60 4.21 -13.23
CA ILE A 114 -9.36 4.55 -13.93
C ILE A 114 -9.42 5.97 -14.50
N GLU A 115 -10.50 6.34 -15.17
CA GLU A 115 -10.68 7.68 -15.74
C GLU A 115 -10.72 8.76 -14.66
N THR A 116 -11.40 8.48 -13.54
CA THR A 116 -11.44 9.38 -12.36
C THR A 116 -10.05 9.62 -11.81
N ILE A 117 -9.27 8.55 -11.62
CA ILE A 117 -7.91 8.63 -11.09
C ILE A 117 -6.97 9.34 -12.06
N ALA A 118 -7.05 9.04 -13.36
CA ALA A 118 -6.25 9.69 -14.39
C ALA A 118 -6.50 11.21 -14.47
N SER A 119 -7.73 11.64 -14.19
CA SER A 119 -8.08 13.07 -14.11
C SER A 119 -7.70 13.75 -12.78
N GLY A 120 -7.03 13.04 -11.88
CA GLY A 120 -6.59 13.56 -10.57
C GLY A 120 -7.61 13.43 -9.43
N GLY A 121 -8.74 12.76 -9.68
CA GLY A 121 -9.75 12.46 -8.67
C GLY A 121 -9.37 11.30 -7.74
N SER A 122 -10.32 10.88 -6.91
CA SER A 122 -10.21 9.71 -6.03
C SER A 122 -11.40 8.79 -6.22
N TYR A 123 -11.19 7.49 -6.03
CA TYR A 123 -12.24 6.48 -6.14
C TYR A 123 -12.14 5.46 -5.02
N VAL A 124 -13.23 5.22 -4.33
CA VAL A 124 -13.39 4.09 -3.41
C VAL A 124 -14.64 3.32 -3.82
N ASP A 125 -14.50 2.01 -3.96
CA ASP A 125 -15.63 1.16 -4.33
C ASP A 125 -16.78 1.33 -3.32
N PRO A 126 -18.01 1.66 -3.76
CA PRO A 126 -19.14 1.91 -2.85
C PRO A 126 -19.47 0.74 -1.91
N ARG A 127 -19.10 -0.48 -2.29
CA ARG A 127 -19.27 -1.67 -1.43
C ARG A 127 -18.40 -1.62 -0.18
N LEU A 128 -17.36 -0.79 -0.17
CA LEU A 128 -16.48 -0.56 0.97
C LEU A 128 -17.00 0.53 1.93
N ASP A 129 -18.05 1.27 1.56
CA ASP A 129 -18.64 2.32 2.41
C ASP A 129 -19.06 1.80 3.78
N ARG A 130 -19.60 0.58 3.83
CA ARG A 130 -19.97 -0.05 5.12
C ARG A 130 -18.79 -0.32 6.03
N VAL A 131 -17.62 -0.53 5.43
CA VAL A 131 -16.37 -0.73 6.16
C VAL A 131 -15.87 0.60 6.70
N LEU A 132 -15.89 1.64 5.86
CA LEU A 132 -15.48 3.00 6.24
C LEU A 132 -16.40 3.66 7.27
N LEU A 133 -17.71 3.37 7.21
CA LEU A 133 -18.73 3.94 8.10
C LEU A 133 -19.00 3.08 9.35
N SER A 134 -18.30 1.95 9.52
CA SER A 134 -18.49 1.12 10.70
C SER A 134 -18.01 1.84 11.97
N PRO A 135 -18.71 1.73 13.12
CA PRO A 135 -18.25 2.32 14.38
C PRO A 135 -16.88 1.83 14.82
N ARG A 136 -16.47 0.63 14.39
CA ARG A 136 -15.11 0.09 14.58
C ARG A 136 -14.05 0.87 13.80
N ALA A 137 -14.44 1.55 12.74
CA ALA A 137 -13.57 2.40 11.93
C ALA A 137 -13.18 3.70 12.66
N THR A 138 -14.10 4.25 13.45
CA THR A 138 -13.85 5.49 14.21
C THR A 138 -13.10 5.26 15.52
N GLU A 139 -13.11 4.04 16.05
CA GLU A 139 -12.38 3.67 17.28
C GLU A 139 -10.97 3.14 17.02
N ARG A 140 -10.66 2.69 15.79
CA ARG A 140 -9.31 2.27 15.42
C ARG A 140 -8.54 3.46 14.87
N MET A 141 -7.80 4.12 15.73
CA MET A 141 -6.65 4.90 15.28
C MET A 141 -5.75 4.02 14.41
N PRO A 142 -5.12 4.55 13.33
CA PRO A 142 -4.23 3.78 12.47
C PRO A 142 -3.23 3.00 13.33
N GLN A 143 -3.31 1.68 13.29
CA GLN A 143 -2.39 0.82 14.02
C GLN A 143 -1.13 0.59 13.16
N LEU A 144 -0.03 0.33 13.84
CA LEU A 144 1.19 -0.07 13.15
C LEU A 144 0.96 -1.41 12.45
N SER A 145 1.44 -1.56 11.21
CA SER A 145 1.49 -2.85 10.54
C SER A 145 2.39 -3.82 11.34
N PRO A 146 2.28 -5.14 11.16
CA PRO A 146 3.16 -6.10 11.84
C PRO A 146 4.64 -5.75 11.66
N ARG A 147 5.04 -5.29 10.47
CA ARG A 147 6.42 -4.92 10.15
C ARG A 147 6.84 -3.61 10.78
N GLU A 148 5.99 -2.61 10.77
CA GLU A 148 6.24 -1.35 11.48
C GLU A 148 6.35 -1.58 12.98
N ARG A 149 5.50 -2.42 13.55
CA ARG A 149 5.50 -2.80 14.95
C ARG A 149 6.81 -3.48 15.35
N GLU A 150 7.27 -4.44 14.56
CA GLU A 150 8.53 -5.14 14.76
C GLU A 150 9.73 -4.17 14.73
N ILE A 151 9.78 -3.31 13.72
CA ILE A 151 10.85 -2.31 13.56
C ILE A 151 10.84 -1.32 14.71
N MET A 152 9.67 -0.79 15.09
CA MET A 152 9.55 0.18 16.17
C MET A 152 9.87 -0.43 17.53
N ALA A 153 9.54 -1.71 17.78
CA ALA A 153 9.92 -2.43 18.98
C ALA A 153 11.44 -2.58 19.11
N LEU A 154 12.12 -3.01 18.04
CA LEU A 154 13.59 -3.10 18.02
C LEU A 154 14.27 -1.74 18.25
N MET A 155 13.70 -0.68 17.70
CA MET A 155 14.19 0.67 17.95
C MET A 155 13.92 1.16 19.38
N ALA A 156 12.83 0.73 19.98
CA ALA A 156 12.53 1.00 21.39
C ALA A 156 13.53 0.33 22.33
N GLU A 157 14.08 -0.82 21.93
CA GLU A 157 15.19 -1.50 22.62
C GLU A 157 16.57 -0.81 22.41
N GLY A 158 16.61 0.30 21.68
CA GLY A 158 17.82 1.08 21.44
C GLY A 158 18.60 0.74 20.17
N MET A 159 18.08 -0.15 19.31
CA MET A 159 18.76 -0.48 18.05
C MET A 159 18.74 0.70 17.07
N THR A 160 19.85 0.88 16.32
CA THR A 160 19.92 1.83 15.21
C THR A 160 19.20 1.28 13.98
N GLY A 161 18.85 2.16 13.02
CA GLY A 161 18.24 1.72 11.77
C GLY A 161 19.09 0.73 10.97
N GLU A 162 20.40 0.88 11.02
CA GLU A 162 21.38 -0.02 10.39
C GLU A 162 21.37 -1.40 11.09
N ALA A 163 21.34 -1.42 12.42
CA ALA A 163 21.31 -2.66 13.18
C ALA A 163 19.99 -3.41 12.95
N VAL A 164 18.87 -2.70 12.88
CA VAL A 164 17.56 -3.28 12.54
C VAL A 164 17.56 -3.83 11.12
N ALA A 165 18.13 -3.11 10.15
CA ALA A 165 18.25 -3.56 8.76
C ALA A 165 19.01 -4.89 8.66
N VAL A 166 20.14 -5.01 9.34
CA VAL A 166 20.93 -6.26 9.40
C VAL A 166 20.12 -7.38 10.05
N LYS A 167 19.49 -7.12 11.21
CA LYS A 167 18.73 -8.12 11.95
C LYS A 167 17.53 -8.66 11.16
N LEU A 168 16.88 -7.82 10.37
CA LEU A 168 15.68 -8.16 9.62
C LEU A 168 15.93 -8.55 8.17
N GLY A 169 17.18 -8.49 7.69
CA GLY A 169 17.56 -8.81 6.30
C GLY A 169 17.01 -7.80 5.28
N LEU A 170 16.85 -6.53 5.67
CA LEU A 170 16.30 -5.46 4.85
C LEU A 170 17.36 -4.41 4.50
N SER A 171 17.05 -3.55 3.52
CA SER A 171 17.86 -2.36 3.27
C SER A 171 17.58 -1.29 4.34
N VAL A 172 18.57 -0.42 4.60
CA VAL A 172 18.40 0.72 5.51
C VAL A 172 17.29 1.65 5.01
N GLU A 173 17.13 1.78 3.69
CA GLU A 173 16.10 2.62 3.08
C GLU A 173 14.69 2.05 3.33
N THR A 174 14.54 0.72 3.26
CA THR A 174 13.29 0.04 3.64
C THR A 174 12.94 0.31 5.10
N ILE A 175 13.91 0.23 6.02
CA ILE A 175 13.70 0.58 7.43
C ILE A 175 13.25 2.03 7.59
N ARG A 176 13.89 2.98 6.89
CA ARG A 176 13.50 4.40 6.93
C ARG A 176 12.06 4.62 6.47
N THR A 177 11.65 3.91 5.42
CA THR A 177 10.28 3.97 4.90
C THR A 177 9.26 3.48 5.94
N HIS A 178 9.49 2.33 6.56
CA HIS A 178 8.61 1.83 7.62
C HIS A 178 8.55 2.78 8.83
N VAL A 179 9.68 3.33 9.26
CA VAL A 179 9.71 4.30 10.37
C VAL A 179 8.92 5.57 10.02
N ARG A 180 9.08 6.08 8.79
CA ARG A 180 8.32 7.26 8.33
C ARG A 180 6.81 6.99 8.32
N ASN A 181 6.40 5.81 7.85
CA ASN A 181 5.01 5.39 7.85
C ASN A 181 4.46 5.25 9.29
N ALA A 182 5.21 4.63 10.19
CA ALA A 182 4.86 4.54 11.60
C ALA A 182 4.69 5.93 12.26
N VAL A 183 5.61 6.86 12.02
CA VAL A 183 5.52 8.25 12.51
C VAL A 183 4.24 8.93 12.00
N ARG A 184 3.91 8.76 10.72
CA ARG A 184 2.70 9.31 10.11
C ARG A 184 1.43 8.68 10.71
N LYS A 185 1.35 7.35 10.79
CA LYS A 185 0.19 6.61 11.34
C LYS A 185 -0.09 6.99 12.79
N LEU A 186 0.95 7.11 13.60
CA LEU A 186 0.84 7.52 15.00
C LEU A 186 0.65 9.05 15.19
N ARG A 187 0.65 9.82 14.11
CA ARG A 187 0.62 11.29 14.12
C ARG A 187 1.71 11.87 15.04
N ALA A 188 2.86 11.22 15.05
CA ALA A 188 3.99 11.60 15.89
C ALA A 188 4.82 12.72 15.24
N ARG A 189 5.54 13.48 16.06
CA ARG A 189 6.42 14.58 15.60
C ARG A 189 7.77 14.06 15.07
N ASN A 190 8.20 12.92 15.56
CA ASN A 190 9.46 12.26 15.19
C ASN A 190 9.45 10.81 15.67
N ARG A 191 10.50 10.05 15.34
CA ARG A 191 10.67 8.64 15.71
C ARG A 191 10.54 8.38 17.22
N VAL A 192 11.17 9.22 18.04
CA VAL A 192 11.15 9.05 19.50
C VAL A 192 9.74 9.21 20.05
N ASN A 193 9.03 10.22 19.57
CA ASN A 193 7.64 10.44 19.93
C ASN A 193 6.72 9.30 19.41
N ALA A 194 7.01 8.74 18.23
CA ALA A 194 6.28 7.59 17.71
C ALA A 194 6.47 6.34 18.59
N ILE A 195 7.68 6.06 19.05
CA ILE A 195 7.96 4.97 19.99
C ILE A 195 7.17 5.16 21.30
N ALA A 196 7.20 6.37 21.87
CA ALA A 196 6.47 6.67 23.10
C ALA A 196 4.96 6.45 22.95
N ILE A 197 4.36 6.94 21.86
CA ILE A 197 2.94 6.74 21.55
C ILE A 197 2.61 5.26 21.34
N ALA A 198 3.47 4.51 20.63
CA ALA A 198 3.26 3.09 20.39
C ALA A 198 3.30 2.25 21.67
N LEU A 199 4.20 2.58 22.60
CA LEU A 199 4.25 1.97 23.93
C LEU A 199 3.02 2.31 24.78
N GLU A 200 2.61 3.59 24.80
CA GLU A 200 1.43 4.06 25.53
C GLU A 200 0.15 3.37 25.05
N ARG A 201 0.03 3.13 23.74
CA ARG A 201 -1.12 2.46 23.11
C ARG A 201 -1.05 0.93 23.22
N GLY A 202 0.05 0.37 23.70
CA GLY A 202 0.27 -1.09 23.74
C GLY A 202 0.46 -1.71 22.36
N GLU A 203 0.77 -0.92 21.32
CA GLU A 203 1.04 -1.41 19.98
C GLU A 203 2.42 -2.10 19.89
N ILE A 204 3.36 -1.68 20.73
CA ILE A 204 4.64 -2.35 20.96
C ILE A 204 4.89 -2.53 22.46
N ALA A 205 5.71 -3.51 22.81
CA ALA A 205 6.20 -3.72 24.16
C ALA A 205 7.73 -3.71 24.13
N LEU A 206 8.35 -3.26 25.22
CA LEU A 206 9.78 -3.51 25.42
C LEU A 206 9.93 -5.00 25.74
N GLY A 207 10.84 -5.68 25.04
CA GLY A 207 11.17 -7.06 25.38
C GLY A 207 11.63 -7.14 26.82
N ASP A 208 11.14 -8.14 27.56
CA ASP A 208 11.63 -8.43 28.90
C ASP A 208 13.16 -8.62 28.80
N GLN A 209 13.91 -7.64 29.29
CA GLN A 209 15.32 -7.83 29.54
C GLN A 209 15.40 -8.88 30.67
N GLU A 210 15.61 -10.14 30.31
CA GLU A 210 16.05 -11.13 31.29
C GLU A 210 17.29 -10.55 31.93
N ALA A 211 17.11 -10.12 33.20
CA ALA A 211 18.18 -9.71 34.07
C ALA A 211 19.06 -10.95 34.29
N SER A 212 20.26 -10.93 33.72
CA SER A 212 21.37 -11.83 34.08
C SER A 212 22.39 -11.07 34.88
#